data_3f75e4cea20b21d2b55fe09dd45a14d5
#
_entry.id   3f75e4cea20b21d2b55fe09dd45a14d5
#
_cell.length_a   1.000
_cell.length_b   1.000
_cell.length_c   1.000
_cell.angle_alpha   90.00
_cell.angle_beta   90.00
_cell.angle_gamma   90.00
#
_symmetry.space_group_name_H-M   'P 1'
#
loop_
_entity.id
_entity.type
_entity.pdbx_description
1 polymer ?
#
loop_
_entity_poly.entity_id
_entity_poly.type
_entity_poly.pdbx_seq_one_letter_code
_entity_poly.pdbx_strand_id
1 'polypeptide(L)'
;MEKTARGNVPKTLHNIAFASIPESADLEFLLWDLQDAIAAYAQLSGTVLPHPVDLKANSADAADGIVLAVEDMTDDEAIADIAKALDRFGDTGTRVYVVVRAACERSEGARMLIERLRQACELRRLTWCGGVIACTGSGIAKLRHSPRMGILRRPFSEAMDKLVGAVRMGCSVEHAQLLGGGGVSNFDPDGVITVKPAIPTWLWRLATRHCG
;
A
#
# COMPACT_ATOMS: atom_id res chain seq x y z
N MET A 1 3.96 -7.17 -24.86
CA MET A 1 4.29 -7.96 -23.65
C MET A 1 5.57 -7.52 -22.91
N GLU A 2 6.12 -6.34 -23.19
CA GLU A 2 7.45 -5.91 -22.65
C GLU A 2 7.38 -4.87 -21.49
N LYS A 3 6.19 -4.39 -21.15
CA LYS A 3 6.01 -3.31 -20.15
C LYS A 3 6.08 -3.76 -18.68
N THR A 4 5.86 -5.04 -18.39
CA THR A 4 5.84 -5.58 -17.01
C THR A 4 7.25 -5.74 -16.40
N ALA A 5 8.30 -5.63 -17.22
CA ALA A 5 9.66 -5.92 -16.78
C ALA A 5 10.30 -4.86 -15.85
N ARG A 6 9.86 -3.60 -15.91
CA ARG A 6 10.52 -2.52 -15.14
C ARG A 6 10.32 -2.62 -13.63
N GLY A 7 9.15 -3.06 -13.17
CA GLY A 7 8.86 -3.27 -11.74
C GLY A 7 9.56 -4.49 -11.13
N ASN A 8 10.06 -5.39 -11.95
CA ASN A 8 10.64 -6.65 -11.48
C ASN A 8 12.14 -6.56 -11.19
N VAL A 9 12.81 -5.47 -11.56
CA VAL A 9 14.24 -5.28 -11.23
C VAL A 9 14.32 -4.58 -9.88
N PRO A 10 14.93 -5.21 -8.86
CA PRO A 10 15.15 -4.57 -7.56
C PRO A 10 15.96 -3.26 -7.70
N LYS A 11 15.55 -2.23 -6.96
CA LYS A 11 16.25 -0.94 -6.88
C LYS A 11 16.15 -0.42 -5.45
N THR A 12 17.24 -0.04 -4.85
CA THR A 12 17.21 0.60 -3.54
C THR A 12 16.43 1.91 -3.61
N LEU A 13 15.44 2.07 -2.73
CA LEU A 13 14.69 3.30 -2.56
C LEU A 13 15.29 4.09 -1.40
N HIS A 14 15.69 5.33 -1.67
CA HIS A 14 16.28 6.23 -0.68
C HIS A 14 15.26 7.22 -0.12
N ASN A 15 14.36 7.68 -0.98
CA ASN A 15 13.35 8.68 -0.65
C ASN A 15 11.97 8.13 -0.98
N ILE A 16 11.13 7.95 0.05
CA ILE A 16 9.78 7.41 -0.12
C ILE A 16 8.76 8.44 0.36
N ALA A 17 7.84 8.81 -0.50
CA ALA A 17 6.69 9.62 -0.16
C ALA A 17 5.54 8.75 0.34
N PHE A 18 4.92 9.15 1.45
CA PHE A 18 3.73 8.50 2.00
C PHE A 18 2.58 9.49 2.00
N ALA A 19 1.43 9.09 1.48
CA ALA A 19 0.25 9.92 1.46
C ALA A 19 -1.04 9.14 1.67
N SER A 20 -2.01 9.74 2.35
CA SER A 20 -3.38 9.26 2.47
C SER A 20 -4.32 10.18 1.72
N ILE A 21 -5.22 9.62 0.91
CA ILE A 21 -6.21 10.35 0.13
C ILE A 21 -7.56 9.61 0.20
N PRO A 22 -8.60 10.19 0.84
CA PRO A 22 -8.55 11.39 1.68
C PRO A 22 -7.74 11.18 2.96
N GLU A 23 -7.44 12.25 3.68
CA GLU A 23 -6.87 12.13 5.03
C GLU A 23 -7.93 11.49 5.95
N SER A 24 -7.62 10.33 6.50
CA SER A 24 -8.47 9.64 7.47
C SER A 24 -7.64 8.83 8.46
N ALA A 25 -8.14 8.71 9.70
CA ALA A 25 -7.44 7.98 10.75
C ALA A 25 -7.15 6.52 10.38
N ASP A 26 -8.05 5.88 9.61
CA ASP A 26 -7.88 4.50 9.17
C ASP A 26 -6.75 4.36 8.14
N LEU A 27 -6.64 5.30 7.18
CA LEU A 27 -5.56 5.30 6.19
C LEU A 27 -4.22 5.67 6.82
N GLU A 28 -4.22 6.65 7.73
CA GLU A 28 -3.03 7.02 8.50
C GLU A 28 -2.53 5.86 9.34
N PHE A 29 -3.43 5.07 9.94
CA PHE A 29 -3.05 3.87 10.67
C PHE A 29 -2.38 2.83 9.77
N LEU A 30 -2.92 2.58 8.57
CA LEU A 30 -2.33 1.64 7.62
C LEU A 30 -0.94 2.09 7.16
N LEU A 31 -0.76 3.39 6.89
CA LEU A 31 0.56 3.94 6.56
C LEU A 31 1.52 3.86 7.74
N TRP A 32 1.05 4.19 8.95
CA TRP A 32 1.85 4.09 10.15
C TRP A 32 2.31 2.65 10.41
N ASP A 33 1.42 1.65 10.25
CA ASP A 33 1.78 0.23 10.43
C ASP A 33 2.84 -0.22 9.42
N LEU A 34 2.78 0.28 8.19
CA LEU A 34 3.77 0.03 7.15
C LEU A 34 5.11 0.70 7.48
N GLN A 35 5.10 1.98 7.87
CA GLN A 35 6.31 2.73 8.22
C GLN A 35 7.01 2.14 9.43
N ASP A 36 6.25 1.76 10.48
CA ASP A 36 6.76 1.10 11.67
C ASP A 36 7.45 -0.22 11.32
N ALA A 37 6.84 -1.01 10.43
CA ALA A 37 7.44 -2.26 9.96
C ALA A 37 8.72 -2.00 9.13
N ILE A 38 8.72 -1.02 8.22
CA ILE A 38 9.94 -0.65 7.46
C ILE A 38 11.07 -0.27 8.42
N ALA A 39 10.77 0.54 9.45
CA ALA A 39 11.75 0.95 10.45
C ALA A 39 12.29 -0.24 11.25
N ALA A 40 11.42 -1.14 11.72
CA ALA A 40 11.82 -2.33 12.46
C ALA A 40 12.73 -3.25 11.62
N TYR A 41 12.39 -3.49 10.36
CA TYR A 41 13.22 -4.29 9.46
C TYR A 41 14.55 -3.62 9.12
N ALA A 42 14.57 -2.30 8.94
CA ALA A 42 15.81 -1.57 8.70
C ALA A 42 16.76 -1.70 9.90
N GLN A 43 16.24 -1.56 11.12
CA GLN A 43 17.00 -1.74 12.35
C GLN A 43 17.57 -3.15 12.49
N LEU A 44 16.76 -4.19 12.22
CA LEU A 44 17.18 -5.59 12.32
C LEU A 44 18.23 -5.97 11.27
N SER A 45 18.12 -5.43 10.06
CA SER A 45 19.02 -5.74 8.96
C SER A 45 20.24 -4.82 8.84
N GLY A 46 20.32 -3.78 9.68
CA GLY A 46 21.37 -2.77 9.59
C GLY A 46 21.32 -1.96 8.29
N THR A 47 20.17 -1.92 7.59
CA THR A 47 20.00 -1.16 6.37
C THR A 47 19.58 0.27 6.67
N VAL A 48 19.91 1.19 5.75
CA VAL A 48 19.50 2.59 5.88
C VAL A 48 17.99 2.71 5.75
N LEU A 49 17.36 3.42 6.68
CA LEU A 49 15.94 3.74 6.61
C LEU A 49 15.72 4.74 5.47
N PRO A 50 14.77 4.49 4.56
CA PRO A 50 14.40 5.47 3.55
C PRO A 50 13.93 6.78 4.20
N HIS A 51 14.33 7.91 3.62
CA HIS A 51 13.87 9.22 4.09
C HIS A 51 12.40 9.43 3.72
N PRO A 52 11.52 9.76 4.67
CA PRO A 52 10.16 10.14 4.34
C PRO A 52 10.15 11.50 3.64
N VAL A 53 9.44 11.57 2.53
CA VAL A 53 9.25 12.81 1.76
C VAL A 53 7.79 13.24 1.89
N ASP A 54 7.57 14.52 2.17
CA ASP A 54 6.22 15.07 2.17
C ASP A 54 5.76 15.34 0.73
N LEU A 55 4.68 14.67 0.33
CA LEU A 55 4.07 14.88 -0.99
C LEU A 55 3.59 16.32 -1.21
N LYS A 56 3.29 17.06 -0.15
CA LYS A 56 2.83 18.45 -0.22
C LYS A 56 3.98 19.45 -0.37
N ALA A 57 5.21 19.04 -0.03
CA ALA A 57 6.38 19.91 -0.12
C ALA A 57 6.94 19.95 -1.55
N ASN A 58 7.53 21.07 -1.93
CA ASN A 58 8.21 21.22 -3.24
C ASN A 58 9.43 20.28 -3.41
N SER A 59 9.85 19.58 -2.36
CA SER A 59 10.90 18.57 -2.37
C SER A 59 10.43 17.18 -2.85
N ALA A 60 9.17 17.04 -3.24
CA ALA A 60 8.61 15.78 -3.74
C ALA A 60 9.29 15.27 -5.03
N ASP A 61 9.96 16.16 -5.76
CA ASP A 61 10.69 15.83 -7.01
C ASP A 61 11.82 14.81 -6.82
N ALA A 62 12.20 14.51 -5.58
CA ALA A 62 13.28 13.59 -5.27
C ALA A 62 12.82 12.19 -4.81
N ALA A 63 11.51 11.88 -4.84
CA ALA A 63 11.03 10.59 -4.37
C ALA A 63 11.30 9.46 -5.37
N ASP A 64 11.98 8.41 -4.91
CA ASP A 64 12.21 7.16 -5.65
C ASP A 64 10.99 6.24 -5.63
N GLY A 65 10.21 6.33 -4.56
CA GLY A 65 9.01 5.54 -4.31
C GLY A 65 7.89 6.36 -3.71
N ILE A 66 6.68 5.96 -3.98
CA ILE A 66 5.45 6.55 -3.43
C ILE A 66 4.62 5.40 -2.86
N VAL A 67 4.14 5.58 -1.63
CA VAL A 67 3.13 4.72 -1.04
C VAL A 67 1.86 5.53 -0.83
N LEU A 68 0.81 5.18 -1.55
CA LEU A 68 -0.50 5.81 -1.45
C LEU A 68 -1.43 4.93 -0.62
N ALA A 69 -2.01 5.49 0.44
CA ALA A 69 -3.16 4.91 1.10
C ALA A 69 -4.43 5.61 0.62
N VAL A 70 -5.37 4.84 0.09
CA VAL A 70 -6.60 5.37 -0.50
C VAL A 70 -7.82 4.62 0.00
N GLU A 71 -8.95 5.31 0.07
CA GLU A 71 -10.22 4.64 0.33
C GLU A 71 -10.78 4.04 -0.96
N ASP A 72 -11.63 3.03 -0.80
CA ASP A 72 -12.42 2.44 -1.89
C ASP A 72 -13.42 3.48 -2.40
N MET A 73 -12.94 4.41 -3.18
CA MET A 73 -13.69 5.50 -3.77
C MET A 73 -13.91 5.22 -5.24
N THR A 74 -15.11 5.50 -5.68
CA THR A 74 -15.49 5.34 -7.08
C THR A 74 -15.76 6.68 -7.78
N ASP A 75 -15.68 7.80 -7.04
CA ASP A 75 -15.93 9.09 -7.63
C ASP A 75 -14.72 9.57 -8.47
N ASP A 76 -15.02 10.20 -9.60
CA ASP A 76 -14.02 10.61 -10.56
C ASP A 76 -13.20 11.82 -10.07
N GLU A 77 -13.71 12.63 -9.14
CA GLU A 77 -13.02 13.78 -8.56
C GLU A 77 -11.86 13.33 -7.67
N ALA A 78 -12.10 12.38 -6.79
CA ALA A 78 -11.06 11.81 -5.95
C ALA A 78 -9.95 11.13 -6.75
N ILE A 79 -10.31 10.43 -7.83
CA ILE A 79 -9.34 9.83 -8.75
C ILE A 79 -8.52 10.91 -9.47
N ALA A 80 -9.16 12.01 -9.86
CA ALA A 80 -8.47 13.14 -10.48
C ALA A 80 -7.48 13.80 -9.52
N ASP A 81 -7.81 13.90 -8.23
CA ASP A 81 -6.91 14.45 -7.21
C ASP A 81 -5.69 13.55 -7.00
N ILE A 82 -5.87 12.22 -6.95
CA ILE A 82 -4.76 11.28 -6.89
C ILE A 82 -3.89 11.40 -8.15
N ALA A 83 -4.52 11.45 -9.33
CA ALA A 83 -3.82 11.58 -10.59
C ALA A 83 -2.99 12.87 -10.65
N LYS A 84 -3.53 13.99 -10.16
CA LYS A 84 -2.83 15.28 -10.05
C LYS A 84 -1.66 15.22 -9.05
N ALA A 85 -1.81 14.49 -7.94
CA ALA A 85 -0.71 14.27 -7.01
C ALA A 85 0.43 13.48 -7.66
N LEU A 86 0.10 12.50 -8.52
CA LEU A 86 1.07 11.70 -9.26
C LEU A 86 1.74 12.46 -10.42
N ASP A 87 1.14 13.53 -10.96
CA ASP A 87 1.72 14.33 -12.06
C ASP A 87 3.10 14.91 -11.70
N ARG A 88 3.34 15.18 -10.41
CA ARG A 88 4.61 15.70 -9.91
C ARG A 88 5.80 14.73 -10.07
N PHE A 89 5.51 13.45 -10.24
CA PHE A 89 6.52 12.39 -10.32
C PHE A 89 6.64 11.78 -11.73
N GLY A 90 5.95 12.38 -12.70
CA GLY A 90 5.96 11.88 -14.08
C GLY A 90 7.37 11.81 -14.65
N ASP A 91 7.59 10.83 -15.54
CA ASP A 91 8.85 10.56 -16.25
C ASP A 91 10.07 10.20 -15.40
N THR A 92 9.96 10.06 -14.08
CA THR A 92 11.09 9.77 -13.19
C THR A 92 11.33 8.26 -13.00
N GLY A 93 10.41 7.41 -13.45
CA GLY A 93 10.44 5.98 -13.16
C GLY A 93 10.21 5.66 -11.68
N THR A 94 9.66 6.61 -10.93
CA THR A 94 9.29 6.45 -9.52
C THR A 94 8.35 5.27 -9.34
N ARG A 95 8.57 4.48 -8.29
CA ARG A 95 7.78 3.29 -7.99
C ARG A 95 6.56 3.64 -7.16
N VAL A 96 5.41 3.11 -7.57
CA VAL A 96 4.13 3.37 -6.90
C VAL A 96 3.60 2.09 -6.29
N TYR A 97 3.35 2.16 -4.98
CA TYR A 97 2.72 1.14 -4.16
C TYR A 97 1.42 1.69 -3.60
N VAL A 98 0.41 0.85 -3.44
CA VAL A 98 -0.90 1.31 -2.99
C VAL A 98 -1.44 0.43 -1.86
N VAL A 99 -2.05 1.07 -0.88
CA VAL A 99 -2.85 0.43 0.17
C VAL A 99 -4.28 0.94 0.03
N VAL A 100 -5.19 0.09 -0.37
CA VAL A 100 -6.61 0.45 -0.51
C VAL A 100 -7.37 -0.04 0.71
N ARG A 101 -8.04 0.86 1.42
CA ARG A 101 -9.02 0.49 2.44
C ARG A 101 -10.37 0.24 1.77
N ALA A 102 -10.87 -0.98 1.86
CA ALA A 102 -12.14 -1.37 1.28
C ALA A 102 -13.16 -1.79 2.34
N ALA A 103 -14.43 -1.79 1.95
CA ALA A 103 -15.49 -2.35 2.77
C ALA A 103 -15.27 -3.85 3.02
N CYS A 104 -15.64 -4.36 4.20
CA CYS A 104 -15.41 -5.76 4.58
C CYS A 104 -16.03 -6.77 3.61
N GLU A 105 -17.14 -6.42 2.98
CA GLU A 105 -17.95 -7.33 2.15
C GLU A 105 -17.69 -7.18 0.66
N ARG A 106 -17.16 -6.03 0.22
CA ARG A 106 -17.03 -5.68 -1.19
C ARG A 106 -15.61 -5.20 -1.48
N SER A 107 -14.92 -5.90 -2.34
CA SER A 107 -13.61 -5.49 -2.84
C SER A 107 -13.65 -5.09 -4.33
N GLU A 108 -14.82 -5.09 -4.95
CA GLU A 108 -14.96 -4.83 -6.38
C GLU A 108 -14.62 -3.37 -6.73
N GLY A 109 -15.14 -2.41 -5.95
CA GLY A 109 -14.78 -0.99 -6.11
C GLY A 109 -13.27 -0.77 -5.93
N ALA A 110 -12.67 -1.42 -4.92
CA ALA A 110 -11.23 -1.35 -4.71
C ALA A 110 -10.42 -1.89 -5.90
N ARG A 111 -10.90 -2.97 -6.54
CA ARG A 111 -10.25 -3.51 -7.76
C ARG A 111 -10.36 -2.55 -8.94
N MET A 112 -11.53 -1.94 -9.13
CA MET A 112 -11.70 -0.92 -10.17
C MET A 112 -10.79 0.30 -9.91
N LEU A 113 -10.66 0.73 -8.66
CA LEU A 113 -9.76 1.80 -8.28
C LEU A 113 -8.29 1.42 -8.58
N ILE A 114 -7.86 0.22 -8.22
CA ILE A 114 -6.51 -0.29 -8.53
C ILE A 114 -6.22 -0.22 -10.03
N GLU A 115 -7.15 -0.68 -10.86
CA GLU A 115 -6.97 -0.64 -12.31
C GLU A 115 -6.83 0.80 -12.84
N ARG A 116 -7.66 1.73 -12.33
CA ARG A 116 -7.56 3.15 -12.67
C ARG A 116 -6.23 3.77 -12.24
N LEU A 117 -5.75 3.43 -11.04
CA LEU A 117 -4.45 3.90 -10.53
C LEU A 117 -3.29 3.32 -11.35
N ARG A 118 -3.36 2.05 -11.73
CA ARG A 118 -2.38 1.43 -12.61
C ARG A 118 -2.31 2.15 -13.96
N GLN A 119 -3.46 2.42 -14.58
CA GLN A 119 -3.53 3.18 -15.83
C GLN A 119 -2.98 4.60 -15.67
N ALA A 120 -3.31 5.28 -14.55
CA ALA A 120 -2.77 6.61 -14.25
C ALA A 120 -1.24 6.59 -14.12
N CYS A 121 -0.66 5.55 -13.53
CA CYS A 121 0.79 5.37 -13.46
C CYS A 121 1.41 5.14 -14.86
N GLU A 122 0.80 4.29 -15.68
CA GLU A 122 1.26 4.01 -17.05
C GLU A 122 1.29 5.28 -17.92
N LEU A 123 0.23 6.09 -17.86
CA LEU A 123 0.15 7.36 -18.60
C LEU A 123 1.26 8.34 -18.19
N ARG A 124 1.71 8.29 -16.94
CA ARG A 124 2.76 9.17 -16.38
C ARG A 124 4.15 8.55 -16.39
N ARG A 125 4.31 7.38 -16.99
CA ARG A 125 5.57 6.62 -17.01
C ARG A 125 6.11 6.28 -15.61
N LEU A 126 5.23 6.25 -14.59
CA LEU A 126 5.54 5.74 -13.28
C LEU A 126 5.57 4.20 -13.31
N THR A 127 6.33 3.61 -12.39
CA THR A 127 6.43 2.15 -12.30
C THR A 127 5.42 1.62 -11.30
N TRP A 128 4.34 0.99 -11.77
CA TRP A 128 3.39 0.29 -10.91
C TRP A 128 4.06 -0.92 -10.26
N CYS A 129 3.98 -1.01 -8.94
CA CYS A 129 4.59 -2.09 -8.16
C CYS A 129 3.57 -2.95 -7.38
N GLY A 130 2.28 -2.66 -7.51
CA GLY A 130 1.23 -3.40 -6.81
C GLY A 130 0.88 -2.83 -5.45
N GLY A 131 0.24 -3.64 -4.61
CA GLY A 131 -0.22 -3.14 -3.31
C GLY A 131 -1.04 -4.13 -2.50
N VAL A 132 -1.83 -3.58 -1.56
CA VAL A 132 -2.70 -4.33 -0.66
C VAL A 132 -4.11 -3.73 -0.68
N ILE A 133 -5.13 -4.57 -0.83
CA ILE A 133 -6.52 -4.23 -0.55
C ILE A 133 -6.86 -4.75 0.85
N ALA A 134 -7.01 -3.84 1.80
CA ALA A 134 -7.38 -4.13 3.17
C ALA A 134 -8.90 -4.01 3.35
N CYS A 135 -9.61 -5.15 3.35
CA CYS A 135 -11.07 -5.21 3.51
C CYS A 135 -11.47 -5.02 4.97
N THR A 136 -11.18 -3.87 5.56
CA THR A 136 -11.41 -3.59 6.98
C THR A 136 -12.73 -2.90 7.28
N GLY A 137 -13.34 -2.24 6.30
CA GLY A 137 -14.36 -1.23 6.58
C GLY A 137 -13.78 -0.08 7.40
N SER A 138 -14.61 0.62 8.16
CA SER A 138 -14.19 1.70 9.05
C SER A 138 -13.75 1.20 10.42
N GLY A 139 -12.83 1.91 11.07
CA GLY A 139 -12.44 1.70 12.46
C GLY A 139 -11.22 0.82 12.68
N ILE A 140 -10.44 0.50 11.65
CA ILE A 140 -9.19 -0.26 11.83
C ILE A 140 -8.17 0.52 12.69
N ALA A 141 -8.20 1.85 12.65
CA ALA A 141 -7.33 2.71 13.46
C ALA A 141 -7.45 2.43 14.96
N LYS A 142 -8.61 1.96 15.43
CA LYS A 142 -8.84 1.58 16.82
C LYS A 142 -7.99 0.38 17.27
N LEU A 143 -7.49 -0.41 16.32
CA LEU A 143 -6.60 -1.53 16.59
C LEU A 143 -5.13 -1.10 16.78
N ARG A 144 -4.82 0.20 16.80
CA ARG A 144 -3.45 0.70 16.90
C ARG A 144 -2.69 0.13 18.11
N HIS A 145 -3.38 -0.05 19.22
CA HIS A 145 -2.79 -0.59 20.46
C HIS A 145 -2.92 -2.13 20.58
N SER A 146 -3.56 -2.78 19.61
CA SER A 146 -3.63 -4.24 19.57
C SER A 146 -2.32 -4.83 19.06
N PRO A 147 -1.89 -5.98 19.58
CA PRO A 147 -0.67 -6.64 19.10
C PRO A 147 -0.75 -6.95 17.60
N ARG A 148 0.33 -6.69 16.85
CA ARG A 148 0.40 -6.98 15.40
C ARG A 148 0.04 -8.43 15.08
N MET A 149 0.47 -9.38 15.91
CA MET A 149 0.20 -10.82 15.76
C MET A 149 -1.08 -11.27 16.44
N GLY A 150 -1.88 -10.33 17.00
CA GLY A 150 -3.20 -10.64 17.55
C GLY A 150 -4.21 -10.99 16.46
N ILE A 151 -5.21 -11.82 16.78
CA ILE A 151 -6.19 -12.38 15.82
C ILE A 151 -6.89 -11.31 14.96
N LEU A 152 -7.09 -10.11 15.49
CA LEU A 152 -7.76 -9.03 14.78
C LEU A 152 -6.82 -8.34 13.77
N ARG A 153 -5.56 -8.10 14.17
CA ARG A 153 -4.63 -7.30 13.39
C ARG A 153 -3.73 -8.13 12.47
N ARG A 154 -3.43 -9.37 12.87
CA ARG A 154 -2.48 -10.25 12.20
C ARG A 154 -2.66 -10.33 10.67
N PRO A 155 -3.87 -10.57 10.10
CA PRO A 155 -4.00 -10.71 8.65
C PRO A 155 -3.54 -9.47 7.89
N PHE A 156 -3.85 -8.29 8.43
CA PHE A 156 -3.48 -7.02 7.84
C PHE A 156 -1.99 -6.74 7.99
N SER A 157 -1.42 -7.01 9.18
CA SER A 157 0.02 -6.86 9.42
C SER A 157 0.84 -7.79 8.55
N GLU A 158 0.43 -9.05 8.35
CA GLU A 158 1.09 -9.98 7.43
C GLU A 158 1.04 -9.51 5.96
N ALA A 159 -0.08 -8.90 5.53
CA ALA A 159 -0.16 -8.32 4.19
C ALA A 159 0.75 -7.08 4.05
N MET A 160 0.80 -6.24 5.09
CA MET A 160 1.72 -5.10 5.13
C MET A 160 3.18 -5.54 5.11
N ASP A 161 3.56 -6.61 5.83
CA ASP A 161 4.92 -7.14 5.83
C ASP A 161 5.37 -7.59 4.42
N LYS A 162 4.46 -8.14 3.63
CA LYS A 162 4.72 -8.45 2.21
C LYS A 162 4.96 -7.19 1.38
N LEU A 163 4.16 -6.15 1.60
CA LEU A 163 4.35 -4.86 0.96
C LEU A 163 5.68 -4.21 1.41
N VAL A 164 6.03 -4.30 2.69
CA VAL A 164 7.34 -3.88 3.22
C VAL A 164 8.49 -4.53 2.47
N GLY A 165 8.39 -5.84 2.23
CA GLY A 165 9.39 -6.58 1.44
C GLY A 165 9.58 -5.96 0.04
N ALA A 166 8.48 -5.67 -0.65
CA ALA A 166 8.51 -5.05 -1.98
C ALA A 166 9.09 -3.63 -1.96
N VAL A 167 8.66 -2.79 -1.02
CA VAL A 167 9.16 -1.42 -0.85
C VAL A 167 10.65 -1.41 -0.54
N ARG A 168 11.13 -2.27 0.37
CA ARG A 168 12.54 -2.36 0.74
C ARG A 168 13.43 -2.83 -0.41
N MET A 169 12.96 -3.80 -1.19
CA MET A 169 13.68 -4.27 -2.39
C MET A 169 13.47 -3.34 -3.59
N GLY A 170 12.55 -2.37 -3.48
CA GLY A 170 12.17 -1.50 -4.58
C GLY A 170 11.78 -2.31 -5.82
N CYS A 171 10.89 -3.29 -5.65
CA CYS A 171 10.38 -4.11 -6.75
C CYS A 171 8.87 -4.32 -6.61
N SER A 172 8.24 -5.01 -7.55
CA SER A 172 6.82 -5.33 -7.45
C SER A 172 6.54 -6.27 -6.27
N VAL A 173 5.34 -6.17 -5.70
CA VAL A 173 4.89 -7.03 -4.60
C VAL A 173 4.96 -8.50 -5.00
N GLU A 174 4.58 -8.83 -6.24
CA GLU A 174 4.69 -10.18 -6.80
C GLU A 174 6.14 -10.68 -6.82
N HIS A 175 7.06 -9.85 -7.32
CA HIS A 175 8.48 -10.22 -7.39
C HIS A 175 9.11 -10.41 -6.01
N ALA A 176 8.79 -9.53 -5.07
CA ALA A 176 9.25 -9.64 -3.69
C ALA A 176 8.84 -10.97 -3.03
N GLN A 177 7.62 -11.42 -3.28
CA GLN A 177 7.15 -12.71 -2.74
C GLN A 177 7.81 -13.91 -3.40
N LEU A 178 8.04 -13.86 -4.70
CA LEU A 178 8.79 -14.92 -5.40
C LEU A 178 10.19 -15.08 -4.80
N LEU A 179 10.88 -13.98 -4.55
CA LEU A 179 12.20 -13.99 -3.91
C LEU A 179 12.16 -14.47 -2.45
N GLY A 180 11.07 -14.22 -1.73
CA GLY A 180 10.85 -14.68 -0.36
C GLY A 180 10.42 -16.14 -0.23
N GLY A 181 10.35 -16.90 -1.33
CA GLY A 181 9.92 -18.30 -1.33
C GLY A 181 8.41 -18.49 -1.19
N GLY A 182 7.62 -17.43 -1.29
CA GLY A 182 6.16 -17.48 -1.29
C GLY A 182 5.62 -18.00 -2.62
N GLY A 183 4.67 -18.93 -2.58
CA GLY A 183 3.99 -19.42 -3.80
C GLY A 183 3.17 -18.32 -4.48
N VAL A 184 3.07 -18.39 -5.79
CA VAL A 184 2.36 -17.43 -6.68
C VAL A 184 0.84 -17.43 -6.48
N SER A 185 0.30 -18.28 -5.62
CA SER A 185 -1.12 -18.69 -5.62
C SER A 185 -2.14 -17.67 -5.08
N ASN A 186 -1.72 -16.49 -4.61
CA ASN A 186 -2.62 -15.55 -3.92
C ASN A 186 -2.60 -14.11 -4.45
N PHE A 187 -2.16 -13.91 -5.70
CA PHE A 187 -2.16 -12.59 -6.33
C PHE A 187 -3.31 -12.42 -7.30
N ASP A 188 -3.91 -11.27 -7.21
CA ASP A 188 -4.71 -10.75 -8.32
C ASP A 188 -3.77 -10.42 -9.51
N PRO A 189 -4.28 -10.44 -10.76
CA PRO A 189 -3.47 -10.18 -11.96
C PRO A 189 -2.67 -8.88 -11.95
N ASP A 190 -3.04 -7.94 -11.07
CA ASP A 190 -2.41 -6.61 -10.94
C ASP A 190 -1.29 -6.54 -9.90
N GLY A 191 -0.85 -7.69 -9.36
CA GLY A 191 0.16 -7.75 -8.32
C GLY A 191 -0.34 -7.25 -6.94
N VAL A 192 -1.64 -7.39 -6.67
CA VAL A 192 -2.28 -6.86 -5.47
C VAL A 192 -2.70 -8.01 -4.54
N ILE A 193 -2.47 -7.82 -3.24
CA ILE A 193 -2.87 -8.76 -2.19
C ILE A 193 -4.19 -8.30 -1.60
N THR A 194 -5.24 -9.11 -1.68
CA THR A 194 -6.51 -8.84 -0.99
C THR A 194 -6.54 -9.53 0.36
N VAL A 195 -6.73 -8.77 1.44
CA VAL A 195 -6.80 -9.28 2.81
C VAL A 195 -8.13 -8.96 3.47
N LYS A 196 -8.67 -9.94 4.18
CA LYS A 196 -9.94 -9.86 4.95
C LYS A 196 -9.68 -10.14 6.42
N PRO A 197 -10.58 -9.67 7.33
CA PRO A 197 -10.52 -10.05 8.73
C PRO A 197 -10.53 -11.58 8.90
N ALA A 198 -9.78 -12.09 9.89
CA ALA A 198 -9.77 -13.52 10.22
C ALA A 198 -11.04 -13.99 10.94
N ILE A 199 -11.89 -13.06 11.35
CA ILE A 199 -13.15 -13.32 12.05
C ILE A 199 -14.34 -12.88 11.19
N PRO A 200 -15.56 -13.42 11.44
CA PRO A 200 -16.76 -13.01 10.73
C PRO A 200 -16.99 -11.49 10.78
N THR A 201 -17.51 -10.93 9.70
CA THR A 201 -17.67 -9.47 9.51
C THR A 201 -18.46 -8.80 10.66
N TRP A 202 -19.47 -9.47 11.21
CA TRP A 202 -20.25 -8.91 12.32
C TRP A 202 -19.44 -8.80 13.61
N LEU A 203 -18.58 -9.80 13.91
CA LEU A 203 -17.65 -9.74 15.04
C LEU A 203 -16.56 -8.68 14.81
N TRP A 204 -16.06 -8.57 13.59
CA TRP A 204 -15.11 -7.53 13.22
C TRP A 204 -15.69 -6.13 13.46
N ARG A 205 -16.92 -5.89 12.98
CA ARG A 205 -17.62 -4.62 13.20
C ARG A 205 -17.83 -4.32 14.69
N LEU A 206 -18.12 -5.34 15.49
CA LEU A 206 -18.24 -5.18 16.94
C LEU A 206 -16.89 -4.82 17.57
N ALA A 207 -15.84 -5.55 17.24
CA ALA A 207 -14.49 -5.29 17.74
C ALA A 207 -14.02 -3.86 17.40
N THR A 208 -14.17 -3.43 16.13
CA THR A 208 -13.77 -2.08 15.69
C THR A 208 -14.68 -0.95 16.22
N ARG A 209 -15.86 -1.25 16.76
CA ARG A 209 -16.69 -0.26 17.45
C ARG A 209 -16.27 -0.06 18.92
N HIS A 210 -15.85 -1.12 19.58
CA HIS A 210 -15.61 -1.14 21.04
C HIS A 210 -14.13 -1.09 21.44
N CYS A 211 -13.18 -1.31 20.54
CA CYS A 211 -11.77 -1.11 20.80
C CYS A 211 -11.43 0.39 20.64
N GLY A 212 -11.83 1.22 21.60
CA GLY A 212 -11.56 2.65 21.58
C GLY A 212 -11.56 3.21 22.98
#